data_e00be2bbf1fa074c77b5c14639002802
#
_entry.id   e00be2bbf1fa074c77b5c14639002802
#
_cell.length_a   1.000
_cell.length_b   1.000
_cell.length_c   1.000
_cell.angle_alpha   90.00
_cell.angle_beta   90.00
_cell.angle_gamma   90.00
#
_symmetry.space_group_name_H-M   'P 1'
#
loop_
_entity.id
_entity.type
_entity.pdbx_description
1 polymer ?
#
loop_
_entity_poly.entity_id
_entity_poly.type
_entity_poly.pdbx_seq_one_letter_code
_entity_poly.pdbx_strand_id
1 'polypeptide(L)'
;MCIRDRYYIEALSKFPEDKNVVVVSDTIDWCKKQDWLQGDRFLFSDASYEEFGDGASVPYIDLCLMTLCGGGIIANSSLSWWGAWLQKGGDKMGKNSIQRHWQVVAPDPWFGIKYDMYDMKDLIPARWVKLYNDPSYIEPE
;
A
#
# COMPACT_ATOMS: atom_id res chain seq x y z
N MET A 1 14.28 -2.88 -0.14
CA MET A 1 13.43 -4.09 -0.18
C MET A 1 12.36 -3.85 -1.23
N CYS A 2 12.42 -4.54 -2.36
CA CYS A 2 11.58 -4.22 -3.51
C CYS A 2 10.38 -5.15 -3.61
N ILE A 3 9.21 -4.54 -3.61
CA ILE A 3 7.98 -5.18 -4.04
C ILE A 3 7.89 -5.03 -5.56
N ARG A 4 7.66 -6.14 -6.25
CA ARG A 4 7.58 -6.14 -7.72
C ARG A 4 6.27 -5.55 -8.22
N ASP A 5 6.29 -4.96 -9.39
CA ASP A 5 5.11 -4.47 -10.11
C ASP A 5 4.00 -5.52 -10.17
N ARG A 6 4.38 -6.80 -10.38
CA ARG A 6 3.45 -7.93 -10.40
C ARG A 6 2.57 -8.01 -9.14
N TYR A 7 3.16 -7.76 -7.96
CA TYR A 7 2.39 -7.74 -6.70
C TYR A 7 1.29 -6.66 -6.75
N TYR A 8 1.64 -5.45 -7.17
CA TYR A 8 0.68 -4.35 -7.23
C TYR A 8 -0.39 -4.57 -8.29
N ILE A 9 -0.02 -5.08 -9.48
CA ILE A 9 -0.95 -5.40 -10.57
C ILE A 9 -1.96 -6.46 -10.10
N GLU A 10 -1.49 -7.53 -9.47
CA GLU A 10 -2.33 -8.58 -8.94
C GLU A 10 -3.20 -8.07 -7.77
N ALA A 11 -2.64 -7.24 -6.90
CA ALA A 11 -3.39 -6.64 -5.80
C ALA A 11 -4.51 -5.71 -6.30
N LEU A 12 -4.24 -4.90 -7.34
CA LEU A 12 -5.25 -4.03 -7.97
C LEU A 12 -6.43 -4.82 -8.51
N SER A 13 -6.21 -6.01 -9.07
CA SER A 13 -7.29 -6.86 -9.59
C SER A 13 -8.28 -7.34 -8.53
N LYS A 14 -7.95 -7.20 -7.25
CA LYS A 14 -8.83 -7.55 -6.13
C LYS A 14 -9.79 -6.42 -5.73
N PHE A 15 -9.64 -5.25 -6.33
CA PHE A 15 -10.49 -4.09 -6.10
C PHE A 15 -11.36 -3.78 -7.32
N PRO A 16 -12.57 -3.23 -7.13
CA PRO A 16 -13.43 -2.83 -8.23
C PRO A 16 -12.76 -1.77 -9.12
N GLU A 17 -12.90 -1.91 -10.43
CA GLU A 17 -12.30 -1.01 -11.41
C GLU A 17 -12.92 0.40 -11.40
N ASP A 18 -14.14 0.54 -10.89
CA ASP A 18 -14.86 1.81 -10.76
C ASP A 18 -14.41 2.66 -9.57
N LYS A 19 -13.48 2.18 -8.75
CA LYS A 19 -12.95 2.91 -7.60
C LYS A 19 -11.71 3.71 -7.97
N ASN A 20 -11.63 4.91 -7.42
CA ASN A 20 -10.42 5.72 -7.50
C ASN A 20 -9.32 5.10 -6.64
N VAL A 21 -8.10 5.23 -7.12
CA VAL A 21 -6.89 4.75 -6.46
C VAL A 21 -5.98 5.94 -6.16
N VAL A 22 -5.73 6.20 -4.90
CA VAL A 22 -4.74 7.19 -4.49
C VAL A 22 -3.38 6.52 -4.41
N VAL A 23 -2.44 6.99 -5.20
CA VAL A 23 -1.06 6.51 -5.23
C VAL A 23 -0.20 7.41 -4.35
N VAL A 24 0.45 6.82 -3.36
CA VAL A 24 1.42 7.47 -2.48
C VAL A 24 2.77 6.79 -2.60
N SER A 25 3.84 7.57 -2.73
CA SER A 25 5.19 7.04 -2.92
C SER A 25 6.21 8.15 -2.67
N ASP A 26 7.38 7.79 -2.18
CA ASP A 26 8.57 8.65 -2.14
C ASP A 26 9.17 8.90 -3.54
N THR A 27 8.75 8.10 -4.53
CA THR A 27 9.18 8.20 -5.93
C THR A 27 7.98 8.35 -6.87
N ILE A 28 7.12 9.33 -6.57
CA ILE A 28 5.85 9.52 -7.28
C ILE A 28 6.01 9.72 -8.80
N ASP A 29 7.09 10.35 -9.23
CA ASP A 29 7.39 10.57 -10.66
C ASP A 29 7.69 9.24 -11.39
N TRP A 30 8.24 8.27 -10.69
CA TRP A 30 8.38 6.91 -11.22
C TRP A 30 7.01 6.24 -11.36
N CYS A 31 6.14 6.37 -10.36
CA CYS A 31 4.79 5.82 -10.40
C CYS A 31 3.98 6.37 -11.59
N LYS A 32 4.07 7.67 -11.87
CA LYS A 32 3.38 8.32 -12.99
C LYS A 32 3.78 7.77 -14.37
N LYS A 33 4.94 7.13 -14.47
CA LYS A 33 5.47 6.57 -15.74
C LYS A 33 5.09 5.10 -15.95
N GLN A 34 4.44 4.46 -14.98
CA GLN A 34 4.08 3.06 -15.09
C GLN A 34 2.83 2.87 -15.93
N ASP A 35 2.88 1.98 -16.93
CA ASP A 35 1.75 1.73 -17.84
C ASP A 35 0.50 1.19 -17.10
N TRP A 36 0.72 0.45 -16.00
CA TRP A 36 -0.36 -0.12 -15.20
C TRP A 36 -0.99 0.85 -14.19
N LEU A 37 -0.47 2.08 -14.08
CA LEU A 37 -1.01 3.18 -13.27
C LEU A 37 -1.58 4.32 -14.15
N GLN A 38 -2.04 4.02 -15.36
CA GLN A 38 -2.60 5.01 -16.27
C GLN A 38 -4.13 5.04 -16.20
N GLY A 39 -4.70 6.21 -16.46
CA GLY A 39 -6.14 6.45 -16.50
C GLY A 39 -6.65 7.32 -15.36
N ASP A 40 -7.85 7.86 -15.53
CA ASP A 40 -8.45 8.90 -14.67
C ASP A 40 -8.73 8.43 -13.23
N ARG A 41 -8.76 7.11 -13.00
CA ARG A 41 -8.98 6.57 -11.66
C ARG A 41 -7.76 6.68 -10.73
N PHE A 42 -6.57 6.90 -11.29
CA PHE A 42 -5.32 6.99 -10.52
C PHE A 42 -5.02 8.43 -10.17
N LEU A 43 -5.04 8.73 -8.88
CA LEU A 43 -4.76 10.03 -8.31
C LEU A 43 -3.43 9.95 -7.58
N PHE A 44 -2.45 10.72 -8.02
CA PHE A 44 -1.12 10.72 -7.43
C PHE A 44 -1.04 11.76 -6.32
N SER A 45 -0.48 11.39 -5.18
CA SER A 45 -0.20 12.32 -4.09
C SER A 45 0.92 13.26 -4.53
N ASP A 46 0.54 14.48 -4.92
CA ASP A 46 1.44 15.59 -5.19
C ASP A 46 1.57 16.50 -3.96
N ALA A 47 1.60 15.94 -2.76
CA ALA A 47 1.99 16.72 -1.59
C ALA A 47 3.40 17.25 -1.86
N SER A 48 3.45 18.39 -2.59
CA SER A 48 4.69 19.01 -3.01
C SER A 48 5.36 19.54 -1.75
N TYR A 49 6.45 18.95 -1.43
CA TYR A 49 7.32 19.26 -0.31
C TYR A 49 7.94 20.67 -0.40
N GLU A 50 7.67 21.39 -1.48
CA GLU A 50 8.15 22.76 -1.72
C GLU A 50 7.57 23.78 -0.73
N GLU A 51 6.36 23.55 -0.21
CA GLU A 51 5.72 24.45 0.76
C GLU A 51 6.40 24.48 2.13
N PHE A 52 7.22 23.49 2.45
CA PHE A 52 7.86 23.34 3.76
C PHE A 52 9.36 23.66 3.75
N GLY A 53 9.91 24.10 2.63
CA GLY A 53 11.17 24.85 2.56
C GLY A 53 12.48 24.07 2.58
N ASP A 54 12.48 22.74 2.72
CA ASP A 54 13.69 21.92 2.75
C ASP A 54 13.71 20.74 1.78
N GLY A 55 12.69 20.60 0.94
CA GLY A 55 12.58 19.49 -0.01
C GLY A 55 12.38 18.12 0.65
N ALA A 56 12.15 18.09 1.96
CA ALA A 56 11.97 16.84 2.70
C ALA A 56 10.60 16.23 2.45
N SER A 57 10.58 14.93 2.34
CA SER A 57 9.35 14.14 2.31
C SER A 57 8.53 14.39 3.58
N VAL A 58 7.23 14.64 3.43
CA VAL A 58 6.30 14.88 4.53
C VAL A 58 5.43 13.62 4.73
N PRO A 59 5.99 12.54 5.27
CA PRO A 59 5.35 11.21 5.29
C PRO A 59 4.02 11.20 6.06
N TYR A 60 3.79 12.19 6.94
CA TYR A 60 2.52 12.28 7.66
C TYR A 60 1.35 12.69 6.78
N ILE A 61 1.56 13.41 5.67
CA ILE A 61 0.49 13.71 4.70
C ILE A 61 0.06 12.42 4.02
N ASP A 62 1.00 11.63 3.54
CA ASP A 62 0.72 10.34 2.93
C ASP A 62 0.06 9.38 3.92
N LEU A 63 0.52 9.39 5.17
CA LEU A 63 -0.13 8.63 6.24
C LEU A 63 -1.58 9.05 6.44
N CYS A 64 -1.85 10.36 6.49
CA CYS A 64 -3.22 10.88 6.61
C CYS A 64 -4.10 10.47 5.41
N LEU A 65 -3.59 10.59 4.18
CA LEU A 65 -4.30 10.16 2.98
C LEU A 65 -4.67 8.68 3.04
N MET A 66 -3.72 7.82 3.41
CA MET A 66 -3.96 6.39 3.56
C MET A 66 -5.06 6.10 4.60
N THR A 67 -5.09 6.81 5.73
CA THR A 67 -6.11 6.60 6.77
C THR A 67 -7.52 7.00 6.35
N LEU A 68 -7.65 7.85 5.34
CA LEU A 68 -8.94 8.31 4.80
C LEU A 68 -9.49 7.37 3.71
N CYS A 69 -8.67 6.46 3.20
CA CYS A 69 -9.09 5.51 2.17
C CYS A 69 -9.98 4.40 2.76
N GLY A 70 -10.80 3.80 1.90
CA GLY A 70 -11.69 2.69 2.24
C GLY A 70 -11.08 1.30 2.04
N GLY A 71 -9.79 1.22 1.84
CA GLY A 71 -9.01 -0.01 1.64
C GLY A 71 -7.60 0.33 1.20
N GLY A 72 -6.72 -0.64 1.04
CA GLY A 72 -5.34 -0.35 0.67
C GLY A 72 -4.56 -1.53 0.11
N ILE A 73 -3.61 -1.21 -0.74
CA ILE A 73 -2.55 -2.10 -1.18
C ILE A 73 -1.27 -1.55 -0.57
N ILE A 74 -0.66 -2.28 0.33
CA ILE A 74 0.48 -1.78 1.09
C ILE A 74 1.80 -2.41 0.65
N ALA A 75 2.84 -1.59 0.73
CA ALA A 75 4.21 -2.07 0.64
C ALA A 75 4.65 -2.71 1.97
N ASN A 76 5.81 -3.35 1.98
CA ASN A 76 6.47 -3.84 3.19
C ASN A 76 7.16 -2.69 3.96
N SER A 77 6.38 -1.68 4.30
CA SER A 77 6.78 -0.44 4.97
C SER A 77 5.94 -0.23 6.22
N SER A 78 6.59 0.15 7.32
CA SER A 78 5.89 0.48 8.56
C SER A 78 4.90 1.63 8.37
N LEU A 79 5.22 2.62 7.53
CA LEU A 79 4.32 3.73 7.22
C LEU A 79 3.02 3.22 6.58
N SER A 80 3.12 2.39 5.54
CA SER A 80 1.95 1.85 4.86
C SER A 80 1.16 0.88 5.74
N TRP A 81 1.83 0.12 6.60
CA TRP A 81 1.19 -0.74 7.58
C TRP A 81 0.30 0.08 8.54
N TRP A 82 0.87 1.15 9.13
CA TRP A 82 0.11 2.03 10.01
C TRP A 82 -1.00 2.79 9.27
N GLY A 83 -0.76 3.21 8.03
CA GLY A 83 -1.77 3.83 7.19
C GLY A 83 -3.00 2.94 7.02
N ALA A 84 -2.78 1.66 6.74
CA ALA A 84 -3.85 0.67 6.61
C ALA A 84 -4.51 0.31 7.95
N TRP A 85 -3.74 0.18 9.02
CA TRP A 85 -4.27 -0.14 10.35
C TRP A 85 -5.18 0.95 10.89
N LEU A 86 -4.83 2.21 10.68
CA LEU A 86 -5.57 3.37 11.17
C LEU A 86 -6.79 3.74 10.31
N GLN A 87 -7.06 3.05 9.20
CA GLN A 87 -8.26 3.29 8.40
C GLN A 87 -9.52 3.11 9.23
N LYS A 88 -10.41 4.10 9.18
CA LYS A 88 -11.60 4.15 10.05
C LYS A 88 -12.64 3.05 9.80
N GLY A 89 -12.56 2.33 8.71
CA GLY A 89 -13.49 1.26 8.33
C GLY A 89 -13.18 -0.11 8.92
N GLY A 90 -11.98 -0.31 9.49
CA GLY A 90 -11.46 -1.65 9.76
C GLY A 90 -12.09 -2.41 10.90
N ASP A 91 -12.36 -1.79 12.03
CA ASP A 91 -12.76 -2.48 13.25
C ASP A 91 -14.18 -2.15 13.73
N LYS A 92 -14.79 -1.08 13.22
CA LYS A 92 -16.10 -0.61 13.71
C LYS A 92 -17.30 -1.16 12.95
N MET A 93 -17.05 -1.84 11.84
CA MET A 93 -18.13 -2.44 11.05
C MET A 93 -18.36 -3.87 11.50
N GLY A 94 -19.38 -4.04 12.35
CA GLY A 94 -19.89 -5.34 12.75
C GLY A 94 -20.18 -6.22 11.52
N LYS A 95 -20.24 -7.54 11.73
CA LYS A 95 -20.41 -8.60 10.71
C LYS A 95 -21.53 -8.40 9.67
N ASN A 96 -22.32 -7.33 9.79
CA ASN A 96 -23.49 -7.02 8.96
C ASN A 96 -23.35 -5.78 8.09
N SER A 97 -22.16 -5.16 7.99
CA SER A 97 -22.04 -3.97 7.17
C SER A 97 -21.96 -4.31 5.68
N ILE A 98 -22.81 -3.65 4.91
CA ILE A 98 -22.96 -3.80 3.45
C ILE A 98 -21.72 -3.33 2.67
N GLN A 99 -20.71 -2.75 3.34
CA GLN A 99 -19.49 -2.28 2.71
C GLN A 99 -18.48 -3.44 2.50
N ARG A 100 -18.79 -4.28 1.53
CA ARG A 100 -17.98 -5.43 1.11
C ARG A 100 -16.66 -5.07 0.41
N HIS A 101 -16.31 -3.79 0.35
CA HIS A 101 -15.18 -3.32 -0.46
C HIS A 101 -13.99 -2.82 0.36
N TRP A 102 -14.08 -2.86 1.69
CA TRP A 102 -12.95 -2.52 2.52
C TRP A 102 -12.07 -3.75 2.69
N GLN A 103 -10.90 -3.71 2.11
CA GLN A 103 -9.87 -4.73 2.30
C GLN A 103 -8.49 -4.10 2.26
N VAL A 104 -7.55 -4.71 2.97
CA VAL A 104 -6.14 -4.42 2.85
C VAL A 104 -5.44 -5.62 2.23
N VAL A 105 -4.61 -5.36 1.22
CA VAL A 105 -3.73 -6.37 0.63
C VAL A 105 -2.31 -6.07 1.09
N ALA A 106 -1.67 -7.05 1.69
CA ALA A 106 -0.32 -6.97 2.21
C ALA A 106 0.60 -8.01 1.55
N PRO A 107 1.89 -7.69 1.35
CA PRO A 107 2.84 -8.64 0.77
C PRO A 107 3.20 -9.75 1.78
N ASP A 108 3.31 -10.98 1.29
CA ASP A 108 3.76 -12.13 2.05
C ASP A 108 4.78 -12.93 1.21
N PRO A 109 6.02 -13.11 1.63
CA PRO A 109 6.60 -12.68 2.91
C PRO A 109 6.81 -11.16 2.98
N TRP A 110 6.74 -10.64 4.20
CA TRP A 110 7.00 -9.22 4.48
C TRP A 110 8.46 -8.86 4.36
N PHE A 111 9.33 -9.69 4.88
CA PHE A 111 10.78 -9.54 4.78
C PHE A 111 11.35 -10.45 3.70
N GLY A 112 12.46 -10.02 3.09
CA GLY A 112 13.20 -10.86 2.16
C GLY A 112 13.90 -12.05 2.84
N ILE A 113 14.45 -12.94 2.04
CA ILE A 113 15.07 -14.22 2.45
C ILE A 113 16.12 -14.08 3.56
N LYS A 114 16.83 -12.95 3.62
CA LYS A 114 17.83 -12.68 4.67
C LYS A 114 17.25 -12.55 6.07
N TYR A 115 15.94 -12.43 6.18
CA TYR A 115 15.21 -12.18 7.43
C TYR A 115 14.16 -13.27 7.72
N ASP A 116 14.30 -14.44 7.15
CA ASP A 116 13.40 -15.59 7.34
C ASP A 116 13.37 -16.12 8.77
N MET A 117 14.39 -15.75 9.58
CA MET A 117 14.48 -16.09 10.99
C MET A 117 13.47 -15.36 11.90
N TYR A 118 12.84 -14.31 11.41
CA TYR A 118 11.88 -13.56 12.20
C TYR A 118 10.49 -14.19 12.17
N ASP A 119 9.91 -14.41 13.35
CA ASP A 119 8.51 -14.83 13.48
C ASP A 119 7.58 -13.67 13.08
N MET A 120 6.88 -13.82 11.97
CA MET A 120 5.97 -12.81 11.41
C MET A 120 4.49 -13.16 11.59
N LYS A 121 4.19 -14.17 12.42
CA LYS A 121 2.81 -14.68 12.55
C LYS A 121 1.78 -13.62 12.95
N ASP A 122 2.20 -12.64 13.76
CA ASP A 122 1.33 -11.59 14.28
C ASP A 122 1.50 -10.25 13.53
N LEU A 123 2.39 -10.19 12.53
CA LEU A 123 2.68 -8.96 11.80
C LEU A 123 1.53 -8.56 10.87
N ILE A 124 0.95 -9.51 10.16
CA ILE A 124 -0.14 -9.28 9.22
C ILE A 124 -1.46 -9.69 9.87
N PRO A 125 -2.36 -8.75 10.16
CA PRO A 125 -3.66 -9.06 10.74
C PRO A 125 -4.42 -10.10 9.93
N ALA A 126 -5.08 -11.05 10.59
CA ALA A 126 -5.78 -12.16 9.94
C ALA A 126 -6.88 -11.72 8.96
N ARG A 127 -7.39 -10.49 9.11
CA ARG A 127 -8.40 -9.89 8.22
C ARG A 127 -7.84 -9.32 6.93
N TRP A 128 -6.52 -9.15 6.84
CA TRP A 128 -5.86 -8.63 5.63
C TRP A 128 -5.60 -9.76 4.64
N VAL A 129 -5.70 -9.44 3.36
CA VAL A 129 -5.39 -10.37 2.28
C VAL A 129 -3.87 -10.43 2.12
N LYS A 130 -3.30 -11.61 2.31
CA LYS A 130 -1.89 -11.85 2.02
C LYS A 130 -1.71 -12.21 0.55
N LEU A 131 -0.80 -11.52 -0.11
CA LEU A 131 -0.48 -11.79 -1.50
C LEU A 131 0.99 -12.11 -1.64
N TYR A 132 1.29 -13.20 -2.35
CA TYR A 132 2.66 -13.66 -2.51
C TYR A 132 3.53 -12.59 -3.19
N ASN A 133 4.64 -12.29 -2.55
CA ASN A 133 5.67 -11.42 -3.07
C ASN A 133 6.97 -12.20 -3.11
N ASP A 134 7.49 -12.46 -4.32
CA ASP A 134 8.69 -13.28 -4.50
C ASP A 134 9.91 -12.69 -3.76
N PRO A 135 10.42 -13.37 -2.72
CA PRO A 135 11.50 -12.83 -1.89
C PRO A 135 12.88 -12.99 -2.54
N SER A 136 12.98 -13.70 -3.67
CA SER A 136 14.26 -14.02 -4.33
C SER A 136 14.81 -12.87 -5.17
N TYR A 137 14.05 -11.80 -5.32
CA TYR A 137 14.51 -10.65 -6.08
C TYR A 137 15.55 -9.86 -5.29
N ILE A 138 16.77 -9.92 -5.76
CA ILE A 138 17.86 -9.02 -5.38
C ILE A 138 17.97 -8.03 -6.54
N GLU A 139 17.78 -6.73 -6.26
CA GLU A 139 18.10 -5.72 -7.29
C GLU A 139 19.53 -5.92 -7.75
N PRO A 140 19.80 -5.90 -9.06
CA PRO A 140 21.18 -5.76 -9.52
C PRO A 140 21.72 -4.41 -9.01
N GLU A 141 22.92 -4.45 -8.42
CA GLU A 141 23.66 -3.28 -7.96
C GLU A 141 23.95 -2.31 -9.12
#